data_5c6409fbec83597df1016a69ff4b5b3c
#
_entry.id   5c6409fbec83597df1016a69ff4b5b3c
#
_cell.length_a   1.000
_cell.length_b   1.000
_cell.length_c   1.000
_cell.angle_alpha   90.00
_cell.angle_beta   90.00
_cell.angle_gamma   90.00
#
_symmetry.space_group_name_H-M   'P 1'
#
loop_
_entity.id
_entity.type
_entity.pdbx_description
1 polymer ?
#
loop_
_entity_poly.entity_id
_entity_poly.type
_entity_poly.pdbx_seq_one_letter_code
_entity_poly.pdbx_strand_id
1 'polypeptide(L)'
;ICAKACPYGAITVETGTAAQVVTAKCHGCGGCVAECPHNAITQMHYTDAQVLAQIRALLAEKPEEKIFAFRCHWCSYGGADLAGTSHFEYSANERGIRVMCSARMDPDFIYEAFRLGAGAVLYSGCHPQDCHYITGQLVGASRAERLQKIFEKMGMSPGRFRVEWISAAEGDKYARVIN
;
A
#
# COMPACT_ATOMS: atom_id res chain seq x y z
N ILE A 1 8.66 5.52 18.16
CA ILE A 1 8.52 4.97 16.80
C ILE A 1 7.78 5.97 15.94
N CYS A 2 6.50 6.30 16.19
CA CYS A 2 5.67 7.15 15.35
C CYS A 2 6.25 8.55 15.06
N ALA A 3 6.87 9.22 16.04
CA ALA A 3 7.51 10.51 15.81
C ALA A 3 8.70 10.42 14.85
N LYS A 4 9.46 9.31 14.88
CA LYS A 4 10.58 9.06 13.96
C LYS A 4 10.11 8.66 12.55
N ALA A 5 8.92 8.07 12.45
CA ALA A 5 8.34 7.66 11.18
C ALA A 5 7.77 8.82 10.37
N CYS A 6 7.57 10.00 10.98
CA CYS A 6 6.99 11.15 10.30
C CYS A 6 8.09 12.06 9.72
N PRO A 7 8.24 12.14 8.38
CA PRO A 7 9.26 13.00 7.76
C PRO A 7 8.97 14.50 7.91
N TYR A 8 7.75 14.86 8.33
CA TYR A 8 7.31 16.24 8.49
C TYR A 8 7.39 16.74 9.94
N GLY A 9 7.84 15.90 10.88
CA GLY A 9 7.84 16.25 12.29
C GLY A 9 6.45 16.62 12.85
N ALA A 10 5.41 16.01 12.28
CA ALA A 10 4.02 16.27 12.67
C ALA A 10 3.57 15.51 13.92
N ILE A 11 4.43 14.67 14.51
CA ILE A 11 4.08 13.89 15.69
C ILE A 11 5.03 14.27 16.83
N THR A 12 4.47 14.75 17.93
CA THR A 12 5.17 15.04 19.17
C THR A 12 4.84 14.00 20.23
N VAL A 13 5.82 13.64 21.03
CA VAL A 13 5.67 12.70 22.15
C VAL A 13 6.40 13.28 23.35
N GLU A 14 5.66 13.61 24.38
CA GLU A 14 6.21 14.00 25.69
C GLU A 14 6.21 12.79 26.63
N THR A 15 7.20 12.72 27.50
CA THR A 15 7.32 11.61 28.45
C THR A 15 6.07 11.50 29.33
N GLY A 16 5.44 10.32 29.32
CA GLY A 16 4.23 10.05 30.12
C GLY A 16 2.92 10.50 29.49
N THR A 17 2.95 11.01 28.26
CA THR A 17 1.73 11.41 27.54
C THR A 17 1.52 10.59 26.25
N ALA A 18 0.31 10.62 25.73
CA ALA A 18 0.01 10.07 24.42
C ALA A 18 0.64 10.92 23.31
N ALA A 19 1.04 10.27 22.20
CA ALA A 19 1.51 10.97 21.02
C ALA A 19 0.43 11.92 20.49
N GLN A 20 0.82 13.12 20.14
CA GLN A 20 -0.08 14.13 19.56
C GLN A 20 0.31 14.43 18.12
N VAL A 21 -0.70 14.58 17.25
CA VAL A 21 -0.51 14.94 15.86
C VAL A 21 -0.78 16.43 15.65
N VAL A 22 0.22 17.15 15.21
CA VAL A 22 0.10 18.55 14.79
C VAL A 22 -0.52 18.58 13.40
N THR A 23 -1.83 18.81 13.34
CA THR A 23 -2.64 18.73 12.09
C THR A 23 -2.09 19.60 10.97
N ALA A 24 -1.62 20.81 11.29
CA ALA A 24 -1.06 21.76 10.32
C ALA A 24 0.23 21.25 9.64
N LYS A 25 0.93 20.27 10.23
CA LYS A 25 2.13 19.65 9.67
C LYS A 25 1.85 18.28 9.05
N CYS A 26 0.66 17.72 9.30
CA CYS A 26 0.33 16.36 8.88
C CYS A 26 -0.13 16.34 7.42
N HIS A 27 0.62 15.63 6.57
CA HIS A 27 0.27 15.45 5.14
C HIS A 27 -0.63 14.24 4.89
N GLY A 28 -1.07 13.50 5.90
CA GLY A 28 -2.04 12.40 5.75
C GLY A 28 -1.51 11.15 5.04
N CYS A 29 -0.20 10.92 4.98
CA CYS A 29 0.38 9.77 4.28
C CYS A 29 0.03 8.40 4.90
N GLY A 30 -0.27 8.37 6.21
CA GLY A 30 -0.63 7.14 6.94
C GLY A 30 0.54 6.24 7.33
N GLY A 31 1.78 6.59 7.02
CA GLY A 31 2.96 5.77 7.34
C GLY A 31 3.11 5.48 8.85
N CYS A 32 2.82 6.47 9.70
CA CYS A 32 2.87 6.31 11.15
C CYS A 32 1.82 5.33 11.71
N VAL A 33 0.72 5.13 11.01
CA VAL A 33 -0.32 4.15 11.37
C VAL A 33 0.24 2.74 11.23
N ALA A 34 0.75 2.42 10.04
CA ALA A 34 1.33 1.11 9.76
C ALA A 34 2.68 0.84 10.48
N GLU A 35 3.33 1.87 11.04
CA GLU A 35 4.51 1.71 11.88
C GLU A 35 4.18 1.59 13.38
N CYS A 36 2.92 1.74 13.77
CA CYS A 36 2.53 1.68 15.16
C CYS A 36 2.30 0.23 15.63
N PRO A 37 3.18 -0.34 16.49
CA PRO A 37 3.04 -1.73 16.91
C PRO A 37 1.85 -1.97 17.85
N HIS A 38 1.20 -0.90 18.30
CA HIS A 38 0.07 -0.96 19.24
C HIS A 38 -1.25 -0.50 18.62
N ASN A 39 -1.29 -0.25 17.30
CA ASN A 39 -2.47 0.25 16.58
C ASN A 39 -3.11 1.49 17.25
N ALA A 40 -2.27 2.34 17.87
CA ALA A 40 -2.72 3.50 18.66
C ALA A 40 -2.91 4.77 17.83
N ILE A 41 -2.68 4.70 16.52
CA ILE A 41 -2.84 5.82 15.57
C ILE A 41 -3.80 5.40 14.48
N THR A 42 -4.77 6.26 14.18
CA THR A 42 -5.77 6.02 13.14
C THR A 42 -5.66 7.08 12.06
N GLN A 43 -5.69 6.67 10.81
CA GLN A 43 -5.80 7.57 9.66
C GLN A 43 -7.26 7.81 9.33
N MET A 44 -7.72 9.05 9.39
CA MET A 44 -9.08 9.43 8.99
C MET A 44 -9.32 9.08 7.51
N HIS A 45 -10.50 8.56 7.19
CA HIS A 45 -10.94 8.11 5.86
C HIS A 45 -10.20 6.88 5.29
N TYR A 46 -9.15 6.40 5.95
CA TYR A 46 -8.37 5.22 5.59
C TYR A 46 -8.06 4.38 6.83
N THR A 47 -9.05 4.20 7.72
CA THR A 47 -8.89 3.35 8.90
C THR A 47 -8.65 1.90 8.50
N ASP A 48 -8.02 1.13 9.36
CA ASP A 48 -7.77 -0.31 9.09
C ASP A 48 -9.08 -1.03 8.80
N ALA A 49 -10.14 -0.73 9.55
CA ALA A 49 -11.45 -1.30 9.32
C ALA A 49 -12.01 -0.99 7.92
N GLN A 50 -11.84 0.25 7.43
CA GLN A 50 -12.27 0.64 6.10
C GLN A 50 -11.45 -0.04 4.99
N VAL A 51 -10.14 -0.15 5.18
CA VAL A 51 -9.26 -0.84 4.21
C VAL A 51 -9.59 -2.33 4.18
N LEU A 52 -9.70 -2.99 5.34
CA LEU A 52 -10.06 -4.41 5.45
C LEU A 52 -11.46 -4.70 4.87
N ALA A 53 -12.43 -3.80 5.06
CA ALA A 53 -13.76 -3.95 4.46
C ALA A 53 -13.71 -3.94 2.93
N GLN A 54 -12.90 -3.05 2.32
CA GLN A 54 -12.69 -3.02 0.87
C GLN A 54 -12.01 -4.30 0.36
N ILE A 55 -10.98 -4.80 1.05
CA ILE A 55 -10.31 -6.06 0.71
C ILE A 55 -11.33 -7.21 0.70
N ARG A 56 -12.11 -7.34 1.76
CA ARG A 56 -13.14 -8.39 1.89
C ARG A 56 -14.20 -8.31 0.80
N ALA A 57 -14.70 -7.12 0.52
CA ALA A 57 -15.72 -6.91 -0.51
C ALA A 57 -15.21 -7.26 -1.92
N LEU A 58 -13.98 -6.84 -2.25
CA LEU A 58 -13.38 -7.08 -3.57
C LEU A 58 -12.97 -8.55 -3.77
N LEU A 59 -12.68 -9.28 -2.70
CA LEU A 59 -12.28 -10.69 -2.74
C LEU A 59 -13.42 -11.66 -2.35
N ALA A 60 -14.67 -11.18 -2.24
CA ALA A 60 -15.80 -12.00 -1.81
C ALA A 60 -16.13 -13.15 -2.78
N GLU A 61 -15.89 -12.97 -4.08
CA GLU A 61 -16.19 -13.95 -5.10
C GLU A 61 -14.95 -14.33 -5.87
N LYS A 62 -14.67 -15.62 -6.04
CA LYS A 62 -13.55 -16.17 -6.81
C LYS A 62 -12.22 -15.46 -6.55
N PRO A 63 -11.77 -15.36 -5.30
CA PRO A 63 -10.56 -14.63 -4.96
C PRO A 63 -9.30 -15.21 -5.62
N GLU A 64 -9.28 -16.52 -5.87
CA GLU A 64 -8.19 -17.25 -6.50
C GLU A 64 -7.92 -16.82 -7.96
N GLU A 65 -8.93 -16.29 -8.63
CA GLU A 65 -8.79 -15.74 -9.99
C GLU A 65 -8.32 -14.28 -9.97
N LYS A 66 -8.29 -13.61 -8.81
CA LYS A 66 -8.05 -12.16 -8.71
C LYS A 66 -6.61 -11.81 -8.40
N ILE A 67 -6.16 -10.75 -9.04
CA ILE A 67 -4.96 -9.99 -8.69
C ILE A 67 -5.40 -8.82 -7.83
N PHE A 68 -5.07 -8.84 -6.55
CA PHE A 68 -5.42 -7.75 -5.65
C PHE A 68 -4.33 -6.70 -5.60
N ALA A 69 -4.61 -5.46 -6.03
CA ALA A 69 -3.63 -4.40 -6.15
C ALA A 69 -3.77 -3.32 -5.06
N PHE A 70 -2.71 -3.09 -4.30
CA PHE A 70 -2.56 -1.90 -3.47
C PHE A 70 -1.87 -0.81 -4.29
N ARG A 71 -2.53 0.33 -4.46
CA ARG A 71 -2.06 1.44 -5.30
C ARG A 71 -1.86 2.71 -4.48
N CYS A 72 -0.63 3.23 -4.49
CA CYS A 72 -0.34 4.56 -3.94
C CYS A 72 -1.10 5.62 -4.73
N HIS A 73 -1.76 6.54 -4.02
CA HIS A 73 -2.61 7.57 -4.63
C HIS A 73 -1.91 8.40 -5.71
N TRP A 74 -0.68 8.84 -5.45
CA TRP A 74 -0.01 9.84 -6.27
C TRP A 74 0.64 9.26 -7.53
N CYS A 75 1.13 8.03 -7.48
CA CYS A 75 1.87 7.42 -8.58
C CYS A 75 1.12 6.21 -9.16
N SER A 76 1.16 5.06 -8.53
CA SER A 76 0.63 3.82 -9.14
C SER A 76 -0.88 3.85 -9.39
N TYR A 77 -1.66 4.60 -8.60
CA TYR A 77 -3.07 4.83 -8.91
C TYR A 77 -3.24 5.68 -10.17
N GLY A 78 -2.45 6.76 -10.31
CA GLY A 78 -2.43 7.57 -11.53
C GLY A 78 -1.97 6.77 -12.76
N GLY A 79 -0.97 5.88 -12.60
CA GLY A 79 -0.56 4.96 -13.67
C GLY A 79 -1.65 3.98 -14.08
N ALA A 80 -2.42 3.46 -13.12
CA ALA A 80 -3.58 2.63 -13.42
C ALA A 80 -4.69 3.40 -14.14
N ASP A 81 -4.95 4.64 -13.72
CA ASP A 81 -5.91 5.54 -14.36
C ASP A 81 -5.48 5.87 -15.80
N LEU A 82 -4.21 6.19 -16.00
CA LEU A 82 -3.65 6.40 -17.34
C LEU A 82 -3.75 5.14 -18.22
N ALA A 83 -3.54 3.96 -17.65
CA ALA A 83 -3.71 2.71 -18.41
C ALA A 83 -5.15 2.58 -18.94
N GLY A 84 -6.15 2.87 -18.11
CA GLY A 84 -7.55 2.86 -18.52
C GLY A 84 -7.88 3.94 -19.55
N THR A 85 -7.50 5.18 -19.30
CA THR A 85 -7.78 6.32 -20.22
C THR A 85 -7.05 6.22 -21.55
N SER A 86 -5.90 5.56 -21.58
CA SER A 86 -5.12 5.28 -22.80
C SER A 86 -5.52 3.96 -23.48
N HIS A 87 -6.55 3.27 -22.97
CA HIS A 87 -7.05 1.99 -23.51
C HIS A 87 -5.99 0.89 -23.58
N PHE A 88 -5.02 0.87 -22.66
CA PHE A 88 -4.11 -0.27 -22.54
C PHE A 88 -4.87 -1.48 -22.02
N GLU A 89 -4.78 -2.59 -22.73
CA GLU A 89 -5.44 -3.82 -22.34
C GLU A 89 -4.66 -4.54 -21.23
N TYR A 90 -5.34 -4.90 -20.15
CA TYR A 90 -4.84 -5.74 -19.07
C TYR A 90 -5.96 -6.59 -18.47
N SER A 91 -5.58 -7.58 -17.65
CA SER A 91 -6.51 -8.54 -17.08
C SER A 91 -7.68 -7.89 -16.35
N ALA A 92 -8.90 -8.28 -16.72
CA ALA A 92 -10.12 -7.87 -16.04
C ALA A 92 -10.25 -8.44 -14.60
N ASN A 93 -9.36 -9.34 -14.21
CA ASN A 93 -9.33 -9.93 -12.86
C ASN A 93 -8.60 -9.06 -11.83
N GLU A 94 -8.00 -7.95 -12.25
CA GLU A 94 -7.43 -6.98 -11.32
C GLU A 94 -8.52 -6.31 -10.47
N ARG A 95 -8.30 -6.29 -9.17
CA ARG A 95 -9.10 -5.55 -8.19
C ARG A 95 -8.17 -4.78 -7.28
N GLY A 96 -8.31 -3.47 -7.27
CA GLY A 96 -7.37 -2.65 -6.50
C GLY A 96 -8.04 -1.63 -5.61
N ILE A 97 -7.35 -1.32 -4.53
CA ILE A 97 -7.70 -0.21 -3.64
C ILE A 97 -6.63 0.87 -3.69
N ARG A 98 -7.07 2.08 -3.44
CA ARG A 98 -6.21 3.24 -3.30
C ARG A 98 -5.86 3.45 -1.84
N VAL A 99 -4.58 3.63 -1.56
CA VAL A 99 -4.06 4.11 -0.27
C VAL A 99 -3.27 5.40 -0.50
N MET A 100 -3.18 6.27 0.51
CA MET A 100 -2.54 7.57 0.30
C MET A 100 -1.05 7.45 -0.04
N CYS A 101 -0.34 6.51 0.59
CA CYS A 101 1.08 6.25 0.35
C CYS A 101 1.37 4.76 0.45
N SER A 102 2.39 4.26 -0.24
CA SER A 102 2.87 2.89 -0.06
C SER A 102 3.30 2.60 1.39
N ALA A 103 3.76 3.60 2.14
CA ALA A 103 4.03 3.46 3.59
C ALA A 103 2.79 3.11 4.43
N ARG A 104 1.57 3.31 3.92
CA ARG A 104 0.31 2.94 4.61
C ARG A 104 -0.05 1.47 4.43
N MET A 105 0.54 0.81 3.46
CA MET A 105 0.26 -0.61 3.20
C MET A 105 0.80 -1.47 4.33
N ASP A 106 -0.07 -1.78 5.28
CA ASP A 106 0.22 -2.61 6.43
C ASP A 106 0.41 -4.08 6.01
N PRO A 107 1.35 -4.83 6.60
CA PRO A 107 1.45 -6.27 6.39
C PRO A 107 0.14 -7.03 6.61
N ASP A 108 -0.65 -6.62 7.60
CA ASP A 108 -1.92 -7.27 7.91
C ASP A 108 -2.91 -7.20 6.74
N PHE A 109 -2.88 -6.15 5.94
CA PHE A 109 -3.73 -6.05 4.74
C PHE A 109 -3.32 -7.06 3.67
N ILE A 110 -2.04 -7.29 3.52
CA ILE A 110 -1.49 -8.23 2.54
C ILE A 110 -1.77 -9.67 2.99
N TYR A 111 -1.59 -9.95 4.28
CA TYR A 111 -1.97 -11.23 4.86
C TYR A 111 -3.47 -11.49 4.74
N GLU A 112 -4.31 -10.50 4.99
CA GLU A 112 -5.76 -10.65 4.85
C GLU A 112 -6.15 -10.95 3.40
N ALA A 113 -5.55 -10.30 2.42
CA ALA A 113 -5.82 -10.59 1.01
C ALA A 113 -5.48 -12.06 0.66
N PHE A 114 -4.32 -12.56 1.11
CA PHE A 114 -3.97 -13.96 0.90
C PHE A 114 -4.82 -14.94 1.73
N ARG A 115 -5.17 -14.56 2.96
CA ARG A 115 -6.06 -15.37 3.81
C ARG A 115 -7.44 -15.55 3.18
N LEU A 116 -7.92 -14.55 2.46
CA LEU A 116 -9.16 -14.60 1.69
C LEU A 116 -9.03 -15.37 0.37
N GLY A 117 -7.82 -15.78 -0.01
CA GLY A 117 -7.58 -16.60 -1.17
C GLY A 117 -7.14 -15.87 -2.43
N ALA A 118 -6.75 -14.59 -2.35
CA ALA A 118 -6.29 -13.85 -3.53
C ALA A 118 -5.24 -14.64 -4.33
N GLY A 119 -5.42 -14.76 -5.64
CA GLY A 119 -4.51 -15.45 -6.54
C GLY A 119 -3.13 -14.81 -6.55
N ALA A 120 -3.08 -13.48 -6.61
CA ALA A 120 -1.86 -12.69 -6.48
C ALA A 120 -2.14 -11.36 -5.77
N VAL A 121 -1.09 -10.76 -5.20
CA VAL A 121 -1.14 -9.43 -4.60
C VAL A 121 -0.05 -8.56 -5.20
N LEU A 122 -0.45 -7.41 -5.74
CA LEU A 122 0.45 -6.36 -6.21
C LEU A 122 0.58 -5.28 -5.13
N TYR A 123 1.79 -5.01 -4.70
CA TYR A 123 2.16 -3.87 -3.87
C TYR A 123 2.80 -2.81 -4.74
N SER A 124 2.17 -1.67 -4.96
CA SER A 124 2.70 -0.67 -5.88
C SER A 124 2.72 0.76 -5.32
N GLY A 125 3.76 1.50 -5.69
CA GLY A 125 4.01 2.85 -5.21
C GLY A 125 4.86 3.68 -6.16
N CYS A 126 5.33 4.83 -5.66
CA CYS A 126 6.21 5.73 -6.41
C CYS A 126 7.59 5.10 -6.64
N HIS A 127 8.29 5.56 -7.66
CA HIS A 127 9.71 5.24 -7.83
C HIS A 127 10.56 5.73 -6.64
N PRO A 128 11.71 5.09 -6.38
CA PRO A 128 12.68 5.60 -5.42
C PRO A 128 13.01 7.06 -5.72
N GLN A 129 13.08 7.89 -4.67
CA GLN A 129 13.35 9.34 -4.69
C GLN A 129 12.21 10.22 -5.23
N ASP A 130 11.18 9.66 -5.89
CA ASP A 130 10.03 10.42 -6.41
C ASP A 130 8.80 10.40 -5.48
N CYS A 131 8.98 9.98 -4.24
CA CYS A 131 7.86 9.87 -3.32
C CYS A 131 7.26 11.23 -2.97
N HIS A 132 5.97 11.41 -3.26
CA HIS A 132 5.23 12.62 -2.90
C HIS A 132 5.30 12.94 -1.39
N TYR A 133 5.48 11.94 -0.56
CA TYR A 133 5.61 12.04 0.90
C TYR A 133 7.06 11.86 1.39
N ILE A 134 8.04 12.26 0.59
CA ILE A 134 9.48 12.27 0.87
C ILE A 134 10.03 10.86 1.12
N THR A 135 9.74 10.23 2.26
CA THR A 135 10.31 8.95 2.67
C THR A 135 9.34 7.77 2.57
N GLY A 136 8.09 8.02 2.22
CA GLY A 136 7.06 6.97 2.23
C GLY A 136 7.37 5.77 1.35
N GLN A 137 7.96 5.99 0.17
CA GLN A 137 8.39 4.90 -0.70
C GLN A 137 9.50 4.06 -0.06
N LEU A 138 10.48 4.68 0.58
CA LEU A 138 11.59 3.96 1.24
C LEU A 138 11.08 3.06 2.37
N VAL A 139 10.16 3.59 3.20
CA VAL A 139 9.52 2.83 4.28
C VAL A 139 8.70 1.67 3.71
N GLY A 140 7.91 1.94 2.68
CA GLY A 140 7.11 0.92 1.98
C GLY A 140 7.97 -0.16 1.34
N ALA A 141 9.07 0.21 0.66
CA ALA A 141 10.00 -0.71 0.02
C ALA A 141 10.66 -1.65 1.04
N SER A 142 11.18 -1.11 2.14
CA SER A 142 11.79 -1.91 3.21
C SER A 142 10.79 -2.92 3.82
N ARG A 143 9.54 -2.54 3.96
CA ARG A 143 8.48 -3.43 4.45
C ARG A 143 8.13 -4.50 3.43
N ALA A 144 7.96 -4.14 2.17
CA ALA A 144 7.65 -5.05 1.08
C ALA A 144 8.76 -6.10 0.87
N GLU A 145 10.02 -5.69 0.94
CA GLU A 145 11.17 -6.60 0.86
C GLU A 145 11.17 -7.63 1.99
N ARG A 146 10.85 -7.20 3.22
CA ARG A 146 10.74 -8.13 4.35
C ARG A 146 9.60 -9.14 4.13
N LEU A 147 8.46 -8.70 3.63
CA LEU A 147 7.33 -9.57 3.30
C LEU A 147 7.68 -10.57 2.21
N GLN A 148 8.37 -10.15 1.14
CA GLN A 148 8.82 -11.05 0.09
C GLN A 148 9.69 -12.18 0.67
N LYS A 149 10.68 -11.85 1.49
CA LYS A 149 11.55 -12.84 2.16
C LYS A 149 10.76 -13.81 3.07
N ILE A 150 9.70 -13.33 3.73
CA ILE A 150 8.84 -14.18 4.56
C ILE A 150 8.04 -15.14 3.67
N PHE A 151 7.40 -14.64 2.63
CA PHE A 151 6.61 -15.46 1.70
C PHE A 151 7.45 -16.50 0.97
N GLU A 152 8.66 -16.14 0.56
CA GLU A 152 9.63 -17.10 -0.02
C GLU A 152 9.95 -18.23 0.95
N LYS A 153 10.24 -17.90 2.22
CA LYS A 153 10.50 -18.92 3.26
C LYS A 153 9.29 -19.80 3.57
N MET A 154 8.07 -19.27 3.39
CA MET A 154 6.82 -20.02 3.52
C MET A 154 6.52 -20.90 2.30
N GLY A 155 7.35 -20.87 1.26
CA GLY A 155 7.15 -21.65 0.04
C GLY A 155 6.09 -21.07 -0.90
N MET A 156 5.75 -19.79 -0.77
CA MET A 156 4.84 -19.15 -1.69
C MET A 156 5.46 -19.08 -3.08
N SER A 157 4.69 -19.43 -4.11
CA SER A 157 5.15 -19.37 -5.50
C SER A 157 5.62 -17.97 -5.87
N PRO A 158 6.79 -17.82 -6.52
CA PRO A 158 7.27 -16.55 -7.04
C PRO A 158 6.21 -15.88 -7.92
N GLY A 159 6.07 -14.57 -7.78
CA GLY A 159 5.09 -13.79 -8.55
C GLY A 159 3.72 -13.66 -7.89
N ARG A 160 3.35 -14.49 -6.92
CA ARG A 160 2.09 -14.28 -6.19
C ARG A 160 2.08 -13.01 -5.33
N PHE A 161 3.23 -12.62 -4.79
CA PHE A 161 3.42 -11.30 -4.16
C PHE A 161 4.42 -10.49 -4.97
N ARG A 162 3.93 -9.51 -5.70
CA ARG A 162 4.73 -8.67 -6.59
C ARG A 162 4.82 -7.26 -6.05
N VAL A 163 6.02 -6.68 -6.13
CA VAL A 163 6.30 -5.30 -5.72
C VAL A 163 6.77 -4.53 -6.94
N GLU A 164 6.06 -3.43 -7.26
CA GLU A 164 6.37 -2.62 -8.43
C GLU A 164 6.30 -1.13 -8.13
N TRP A 165 7.27 -0.40 -8.62
CA TRP A 165 7.31 1.04 -8.56
C TRP A 165 6.86 1.60 -9.90
N ILE A 166 5.73 2.32 -9.89
CA ILE A 166 5.03 2.78 -11.09
C ILE A 166 4.69 4.24 -10.90
N SER A 167 5.13 5.09 -11.86
CA SER A 167 4.76 6.51 -11.86
C SER A 167 3.37 6.73 -12.48
N ALA A 168 2.82 7.92 -12.27
CA ALA A 168 1.55 8.30 -12.89
C ALA A 168 1.59 8.34 -14.42
N ALA A 169 2.79 8.46 -15.02
CA ALA A 169 2.99 8.48 -16.47
C ALA A 169 3.24 7.08 -17.07
N GLU A 170 3.30 6.02 -16.26
CA GLU A 170 3.64 4.66 -16.70
C GLU A 170 2.41 3.74 -16.78
N GLY A 171 1.36 4.17 -17.48
CA GLY A 171 0.15 3.35 -17.69
C GLY A 171 0.43 2.06 -18.46
N ASP A 172 1.34 2.09 -19.43
CA ASP A 172 1.80 0.92 -20.17
C ASP A 172 2.52 -0.09 -19.26
N LYS A 173 3.35 0.40 -18.34
CA LYS A 173 4.00 -0.43 -17.31
C LYS A 173 2.97 -1.07 -16.39
N TYR A 174 1.97 -0.28 -15.95
CA TYR A 174 0.89 -0.83 -15.12
C TYR A 174 0.20 -2.00 -15.81
N ALA A 175 -0.21 -1.83 -17.07
CA ALA A 175 -0.86 -2.88 -17.85
C ALA A 175 0.04 -4.13 -18.00
N ARG A 176 1.32 -3.96 -18.30
CA ARG A 176 2.28 -5.08 -18.38
C ARG A 176 2.48 -5.82 -17.06
N VAL A 177 2.40 -5.11 -15.93
CA VAL A 177 2.56 -5.70 -14.60
C VAL A 177 1.37 -6.55 -14.21
N ILE A 178 0.17 -6.16 -14.64
CA ILE A 178 -1.07 -6.90 -14.35
C ILE A 178 -1.22 -8.15 -15.24
N ASN A 179 -0.69 -8.14 -16.46
CA ASN A 179 -0.65 -9.29 -17.39
C ASN A 179 0.48 -10.26 -17.04
#